data_3c7e19e4092517cec82b16c40ea5e307
#
_entry.id   3c7e19e4092517cec82b16c40ea5e307
#
_cell.length_a   1.000
_cell.length_b   1.000
_cell.length_c   1.000
_cell.angle_alpha   90.00
_cell.angle_beta   90.00
_cell.angle_gamma   90.00
#
_symmetry.space_group_name_H-M   'P 1'
#
loop_
_entity.id
_entity.type
_entity.pdbx_description
1 polymer ?
#
loop_
_entity_poly.entity_id
_entity_poly.type
_entity_poly.pdbx_seq_one_letter_code
_entity_poly.pdbx_strand_id
1 'polypeptide(L)'
;MGIKILFIYPNTYGMNMLPPAIAMFSGILKKQGHDVQIFDTTYYNLDYGMDSDGSKMERLNVVPFKMDQRGIKRKTTSWKEDLKKQIDNFRPDLLAISSTEDMWELGMRVIEEIKDYKLKNNIPVIAGGVFATFAPEICIKEELVDLVCVGEGENALIDLCKKIQNKEDYTDVTNLWIKKDKKVIKKNSISKPVNINDNPIIDISLFEENRLYRPMAGKIYKMMPVETIRGCPFTCRFCNSPDQMKLYKGLGSNFYRKKKMDLVYKELKYFKDVHKVEYNYFWADTFLGMSTEELDRFCEMYSDIKLPFWMQTRPETINDYNMKKLKSVGLHRVSFGVEHGNEEFRKRMLDRKWKNKDILEKLKIPRKYNISFSVNNITGFPTETKKLAFDTIELNRNIDADNANIYAFVPFHGTPLRKTCEDLGLIKPETITRCLTAKSQLNMPQYPPHEIEAIKKCFSLYVKFPKNRWKEIERAEKNNTEGNKIYKVLKEEYLDKYMPKPDADPHSFSAEPENFNTVANSNRILNSELNEFGSTD
;
A
#
# COMPACT_ATOMS: atom_id res chain seq x y z
N MET A 1 -34.53 -9.73 -8.92
CA MET A 1 -33.16 -10.22 -9.18
C MET A 1 -32.17 -9.15 -8.73
N GLY A 2 -30.98 -9.56 -8.26
CA GLY A 2 -29.91 -8.60 -7.98
C GLY A 2 -29.42 -7.90 -9.26
N ILE A 3 -28.70 -6.79 -9.10
CA ILE A 3 -28.05 -6.10 -10.22
C ILE A 3 -26.66 -6.68 -10.47
N LYS A 4 -26.11 -6.36 -11.63
CA LYS A 4 -24.78 -6.79 -12.09
C LYS A 4 -23.78 -5.63 -11.95
N ILE A 5 -22.74 -5.82 -11.15
CA ILE A 5 -21.71 -4.81 -10.89
C ILE A 5 -20.37 -5.27 -11.50
N LEU A 6 -19.80 -4.47 -12.37
CA LEU A 6 -18.45 -4.70 -12.88
C LEU A 6 -17.48 -3.71 -12.24
N PHE A 7 -16.58 -4.25 -11.40
CA PHE A 7 -15.45 -3.47 -10.91
C PHE A 7 -14.37 -3.34 -11.98
N ILE A 8 -13.90 -2.13 -12.19
CA ILE A 8 -12.72 -1.82 -12.99
C ILE A 8 -11.57 -1.57 -12.03
N TYR A 9 -10.54 -2.40 -12.09
CA TYR A 9 -9.32 -2.26 -11.30
C TYR A 9 -8.14 -1.93 -12.22
N PRO A 10 -7.88 -0.63 -12.42
CA PRO A 10 -6.71 -0.20 -13.18
C PRO A 10 -5.45 -0.46 -12.35
N ASN A 11 -4.57 -1.29 -12.88
CA ASN A 11 -3.32 -1.64 -12.21
C ASN A 11 -2.26 -2.06 -13.23
N THR A 12 -0.98 -1.92 -12.88
CA THR A 12 0.14 -2.27 -13.75
C THR A 12 0.88 -3.49 -13.24
N TYR A 13 1.60 -4.15 -14.14
CA TYR A 13 2.41 -5.32 -13.80
C TYR A 13 3.42 -5.02 -12.68
N GLY A 14 3.62 -5.96 -11.77
CA GLY A 14 4.50 -5.81 -10.62
C GLY A 14 3.85 -5.11 -9.42
N MET A 15 2.62 -4.63 -9.54
CA MET A 15 1.79 -4.20 -8.41
C MET A 15 0.90 -5.37 -7.96
N ASN A 16 1.54 -6.39 -7.40
CA ASN A 16 0.93 -7.71 -7.23
C ASN A 16 -0.04 -7.83 -6.05
N MET A 17 -0.28 -6.76 -5.28
CA MET A 17 -1.24 -6.84 -4.19
C MET A 17 -2.67 -6.95 -4.73
N LEU A 18 -3.41 -7.92 -4.19
CA LEU A 18 -4.83 -8.04 -4.40
C LEU A 18 -5.54 -6.86 -3.74
N PRO A 19 -6.48 -6.16 -4.42
CA PRO A 19 -7.18 -5.02 -3.84
C PRO A 19 -8.19 -5.47 -2.78
N PRO A 20 -7.90 -5.31 -1.45
CA PRO A 20 -8.77 -5.85 -0.41
C PRO A 20 -10.14 -5.15 -0.38
N ALA A 21 -10.19 -3.87 -0.74
CA ALA A 21 -11.45 -3.12 -0.78
C ALA A 21 -12.42 -3.72 -1.82
N ILE A 22 -11.96 -4.03 -3.04
CA ILE A 22 -12.81 -4.66 -4.06
C ILE A 22 -13.23 -6.06 -3.63
N ALA A 23 -12.31 -6.85 -3.06
CA ALA A 23 -12.61 -8.17 -2.53
C ALA A 23 -13.67 -8.13 -1.42
N MET A 24 -13.61 -7.12 -0.56
CA MET A 24 -14.59 -6.88 0.49
C MET A 24 -15.94 -6.43 -0.09
N PHE A 25 -15.96 -5.49 -1.02
CA PHE A 25 -17.19 -5.05 -1.69
C PHE A 25 -17.88 -6.20 -2.43
N SER A 26 -17.10 -7.06 -3.10
CA SER A 26 -17.65 -8.28 -3.73
C SER A 26 -18.34 -9.17 -2.71
N GLY A 27 -17.71 -9.44 -1.56
CA GLY A 27 -18.31 -10.23 -0.49
C GLY A 27 -19.60 -9.62 0.06
N ILE A 28 -19.61 -8.29 0.28
CA ILE A 28 -20.78 -7.56 0.73
C ILE A 28 -21.93 -7.63 -0.29
N LEU A 29 -21.66 -7.32 -1.55
CA LEU A 29 -22.65 -7.22 -2.61
C LEU A 29 -23.22 -8.60 -2.99
N LYS A 30 -22.39 -9.63 -3.08
CA LYS A 30 -22.85 -11.01 -3.30
C LYS A 30 -23.76 -11.50 -2.16
N LYS A 31 -23.46 -11.12 -0.89
CA LYS A 31 -24.32 -11.42 0.25
C LYS A 31 -25.70 -10.75 0.14
N GLN A 32 -25.79 -9.62 -0.57
CA GLN A 32 -27.06 -8.94 -0.88
C GLN A 32 -27.78 -9.49 -2.12
N GLY A 33 -27.23 -10.53 -2.75
CA GLY A 33 -27.81 -11.18 -3.93
C GLY A 33 -27.48 -10.51 -5.26
N HIS A 34 -26.45 -9.67 -5.30
CA HIS A 34 -25.95 -9.04 -6.52
C HIS A 34 -24.90 -9.92 -7.22
N ASP A 35 -24.77 -9.73 -8.52
CA ASP A 35 -23.75 -10.40 -9.35
C ASP A 35 -22.54 -9.48 -9.50
N VAL A 36 -21.34 -9.97 -9.20
CA VAL A 36 -20.12 -9.14 -9.17
C VAL A 36 -19.02 -9.77 -10.01
N GLN A 37 -18.48 -8.99 -10.93
CA GLN A 37 -17.28 -9.33 -11.68
C GLN A 37 -16.23 -8.22 -11.56
N ILE A 38 -14.99 -8.54 -11.95
CA ILE A 38 -13.88 -7.59 -12.02
C ILE A 38 -13.23 -7.64 -13.40
N PHE A 39 -12.84 -6.47 -13.92
CA PHE A 39 -11.86 -6.32 -14.98
C PHE A 39 -10.56 -5.79 -14.37
N ASP A 40 -9.55 -6.64 -14.28
CA ASP A 40 -8.25 -6.35 -13.66
C ASP A 40 -7.17 -6.25 -14.74
N THR A 41 -6.54 -5.09 -14.86
CA THR A 41 -5.55 -4.83 -15.91
C THR A 41 -4.13 -5.30 -15.55
N THR A 42 -3.88 -5.84 -14.36
CA THR A 42 -2.54 -6.11 -13.82
C THR A 42 -1.64 -6.93 -14.73
N TYR A 43 -2.18 -7.95 -15.36
CA TYR A 43 -1.38 -8.88 -16.18
C TYR A 43 -1.45 -8.62 -17.69
N TYR A 44 -2.12 -7.56 -18.13
CA TYR A 44 -2.10 -7.17 -19.53
C TYR A 44 -0.83 -6.40 -19.89
N ASN A 45 -0.45 -6.47 -21.16
CA ASN A 45 0.53 -5.57 -21.74
C ASN A 45 -0.15 -4.23 -22.00
N LEU A 46 0.23 -3.23 -21.22
CA LEU A 46 -0.34 -1.89 -21.28
C LEU A 46 0.68 -0.91 -21.86
N ASP A 47 0.22 0.00 -22.69
CA ASP A 47 0.99 1.18 -23.14
C ASP A 47 0.97 2.28 -22.06
N TYR A 48 0.91 1.88 -20.79
CA TYR A 48 0.79 2.77 -19.65
C TYR A 48 1.51 2.21 -18.42
N GLY A 49 2.10 3.12 -17.66
CA GLY A 49 2.75 2.79 -16.39
C GLY A 49 4.10 2.13 -16.55
N MET A 50 4.55 1.51 -15.49
CA MET A 50 5.87 0.87 -15.41
C MET A 50 5.72 -0.52 -14.80
N ASP A 51 6.60 -1.43 -15.17
CA ASP A 51 6.82 -2.67 -14.42
C ASP A 51 7.45 -2.33 -13.07
N SER A 52 6.63 -2.31 -12.03
CA SER A 52 7.06 -1.96 -10.67
C SER A 52 8.08 -2.95 -10.11
N ASP A 53 7.92 -4.24 -10.36
CA ASP A 53 8.83 -5.26 -9.86
C ASP A 53 10.14 -5.23 -10.63
N GLY A 54 10.10 -5.06 -11.95
CA GLY A 54 11.30 -4.83 -12.77
C GLY A 54 12.09 -3.62 -12.29
N SER A 55 11.42 -2.51 -12.03
CA SER A 55 12.04 -1.30 -11.49
C SER A 55 12.67 -1.49 -10.12
N LYS A 56 12.04 -2.26 -9.23
CA LYS A 56 12.59 -2.56 -7.90
C LYS A 56 13.82 -3.47 -7.98
N MET A 57 13.78 -4.49 -8.84
CA MET A 57 14.93 -5.38 -9.08
C MET A 57 16.08 -4.61 -9.74
N GLU A 58 15.78 -3.74 -10.70
CA GLU A 58 16.80 -2.90 -11.36
C GLU A 58 17.53 -2.00 -10.36
N ARG A 59 16.82 -1.44 -9.40
CA ARG A 59 17.36 -0.54 -8.37
C ARG A 59 17.86 -1.26 -7.11
N LEU A 60 17.95 -2.60 -7.12
CA LEU A 60 18.42 -3.41 -6.00
C LEU A 60 17.59 -3.27 -4.72
N ASN A 61 16.33 -2.88 -4.87
CA ASN A 61 15.40 -2.68 -3.75
C ASN A 61 14.80 -4.00 -3.23
N VAL A 62 14.87 -5.06 -4.02
CA VAL A 62 14.31 -6.38 -3.68
C VAL A 62 15.23 -7.48 -4.18
N VAL A 63 15.20 -8.63 -3.51
CA VAL A 63 15.85 -9.84 -3.98
C VAL A 63 15.22 -10.26 -5.32
N PRO A 64 15.99 -10.51 -6.37
CA PRO A 64 15.47 -10.90 -7.67
C PRO A 64 14.60 -12.16 -7.61
N PHE A 65 13.54 -12.18 -8.40
CA PHE A 65 12.60 -13.29 -8.51
C PHE A 65 12.04 -13.39 -9.93
N LYS A 66 11.40 -14.52 -10.24
CA LYS A 66 10.74 -14.76 -11.53
C LYS A 66 9.34 -15.31 -11.29
N MET A 67 8.31 -14.60 -11.73
CA MET A 67 6.90 -15.02 -11.57
C MET A 67 6.57 -16.27 -12.40
N ASP A 68 7.27 -16.49 -13.51
CA ASP A 68 7.11 -17.67 -14.38
C ASP A 68 7.46 -18.99 -13.70
N GLN A 69 8.22 -18.99 -12.60
CA GLN A 69 8.47 -20.19 -11.76
C GLN A 69 7.18 -20.81 -11.20
N ARG A 70 6.11 -20.03 -11.09
CA ARG A 70 4.75 -20.45 -10.71
C ARG A 70 3.78 -20.46 -11.90
N GLY A 71 4.30 -20.43 -13.13
CA GLY A 71 3.49 -20.39 -14.35
C GLY A 71 2.78 -19.06 -14.61
N ILE A 72 3.10 -18.00 -13.85
CA ILE A 72 2.45 -16.71 -13.93
C ILE A 72 3.08 -15.88 -15.05
N LYS A 73 2.28 -15.59 -16.07
CA LYS A 73 2.72 -14.84 -17.25
C LYS A 73 1.78 -13.66 -17.52
N ARG A 74 2.27 -12.68 -18.27
CA ARG A 74 1.40 -11.63 -18.82
C ARG A 74 0.45 -12.22 -19.84
N LYS A 75 -0.75 -11.66 -19.93
CA LYS A 75 -1.73 -11.99 -20.96
C LYS A 75 -1.21 -11.56 -22.33
N THR A 76 -1.43 -12.39 -23.31
CA THR A 76 -1.08 -12.10 -24.72
C THR A 76 -2.25 -11.54 -25.50
N THR A 77 -3.46 -11.58 -24.95
CA THR A 77 -4.68 -11.02 -25.52
C THR A 77 -4.74 -9.48 -25.36
N SER A 78 -5.53 -8.84 -26.18
CA SER A 78 -5.81 -7.42 -26.09
C SER A 78 -6.75 -7.14 -24.90
N TRP A 79 -6.32 -6.29 -23.95
CA TRP A 79 -7.19 -5.89 -22.85
C TRP A 79 -8.47 -5.20 -23.31
N LYS A 80 -8.43 -4.51 -24.47
CA LYS A 80 -9.59 -3.82 -25.07
C LYS A 80 -10.62 -4.82 -25.56
N GLU A 81 -10.18 -5.85 -26.27
CA GLU A 81 -11.06 -6.91 -26.79
C GLU A 81 -11.65 -7.74 -25.65
N ASP A 82 -10.83 -8.12 -24.66
CA ASP A 82 -11.28 -8.87 -23.51
C ASP A 82 -12.29 -8.07 -22.68
N LEU A 83 -12.08 -6.74 -22.49
CA LEU A 83 -13.02 -5.86 -21.82
C LEU A 83 -14.37 -5.80 -22.55
N LYS A 84 -14.37 -5.58 -23.88
CA LYS A 84 -15.59 -5.55 -24.69
C LYS A 84 -16.35 -6.85 -24.60
N LYS A 85 -15.65 -7.98 -24.77
CA LYS A 85 -16.24 -9.31 -24.62
C LYS A 85 -16.85 -9.55 -23.24
N GLN A 86 -16.17 -9.10 -22.17
CA GLN A 86 -16.71 -9.22 -20.80
C GLN A 86 -17.96 -8.37 -20.62
N ILE A 87 -17.96 -7.13 -21.09
CA ILE A 87 -19.12 -6.23 -21.04
C ILE A 87 -20.32 -6.81 -21.79
N ASP A 88 -20.12 -7.30 -23.00
CA ASP A 88 -21.19 -7.87 -23.82
C ASP A 88 -21.82 -9.14 -23.19
N ASN A 89 -20.99 -9.96 -22.56
CA ASN A 89 -21.44 -11.18 -21.89
C ASN A 89 -22.10 -10.89 -20.53
N PHE A 90 -21.49 -10.04 -19.73
CA PHE A 90 -21.93 -9.76 -18.36
C PHE A 90 -23.10 -8.77 -18.32
N ARG A 91 -23.10 -7.75 -19.17
CA ARG A 91 -24.11 -6.67 -19.24
C ARG A 91 -24.32 -6.03 -17.88
N PRO A 92 -23.32 -5.28 -17.36
CA PRO A 92 -23.40 -4.67 -16.04
C PRO A 92 -24.47 -3.58 -15.97
N ASP A 93 -25.13 -3.47 -14.81
CA ASP A 93 -26.03 -2.37 -14.44
C ASP A 93 -25.29 -1.21 -13.78
N LEU A 94 -24.07 -1.46 -13.27
CA LEU A 94 -23.20 -0.48 -12.61
C LEU A 94 -21.74 -0.78 -12.93
N LEU A 95 -20.99 0.25 -13.31
CA LEU A 95 -19.52 0.22 -13.42
C LEU A 95 -18.91 0.90 -12.20
N ALA A 96 -17.99 0.25 -11.51
CA ALA A 96 -17.36 0.77 -10.32
C ALA A 96 -15.83 0.79 -10.46
N ILE A 97 -15.22 2.01 -10.43
CA ILE A 97 -13.77 2.17 -10.45
C ILE A 97 -13.27 2.31 -9.01
N SER A 98 -12.33 1.48 -8.62
CA SER A 98 -11.57 1.67 -7.40
C SER A 98 -10.08 1.79 -7.75
N SER A 99 -9.53 2.98 -7.62
CA SER A 99 -8.14 3.25 -7.99
C SER A 99 -7.42 4.13 -6.98
N THR A 100 -6.10 3.99 -6.95
CA THR A 100 -5.20 4.98 -6.39
C THR A 100 -5.00 6.14 -7.38
N GLU A 101 -4.50 7.26 -6.91
CA GLU A 101 -4.30 8.46 -7.73
C GLU A 101 -3.41 8.20 -8.95
N ASP A 102 -2.33 7.45 -8.76
CA ASP A 102 -1.37 7.11 -9.80
C ASP A 102 -1.91 6.14 -10.88
N MET A 103 -3.03 5.47 -10.61
CA MET A 103 -3.73 4.59 -11.55
C MET A 103 -4.99 5.22 -12.14
N TRP A 104 -5.34 6.44 -11.73
CA TRP A 104 -6.55 7.12 -12.18
C TRP A 104 -6.63 7.28 -13.68
N GLU A 105 -5.57 7.78 -14.31
CA GLU A 105 -5.50 7.98 -15.76
C GLU A 105 -5.71 6.67 -16.54
N LEU A 106 -5.13 5.56 -16.06
CA LEU A 106 -5.38 4.23 -16.63
C LEU A 106 -6.86 3.83 -16.48
N GLY A 107 -7.47 4.10 -15.32
CA GLY A 107 -8.89 3.87 -15.09
C GLY A 107 -9.77 4.60 -16.10
N MET A 108 -9.47 5.86 -16.35
CA MET A 108 -10.22 6.67 -17.34
C MET A 108 -10.05 6.13 -18.76
N ARG A 109 -8.85 5.68 -19.14
CA ARG A 109 -8.62 5.02 -20.44
C ARG A 109 -9.43 3.73 -20.60
N VAL A 110 -9.58 2.95 -19.52
CA VAL A 110 -10.40 1.73 -19.54
C VAL A 110 -11.88 2.06 -19.74
N ILE A 111 -12.40 3.08 -19.04
CA ILE A 111 -13.80 3.50 -19.21
C ILE A 111 -14.04 4.11 -20.60
N GLU A 112 -13.10 4.89 -21.12
CA GLU A 112 -13.22 5.48 -22.48
C GLU A 112 -13.36 4.40 -23.56
N GLU A 113 -12.69 3.25 -23.41
CA GLU A 113 -12.79 2.13 -24.37
C GLU A 113 -14.21 1.55 -24.49
N ILE A 114 -15.04 1.73 -23.47
CA ILE A 114 -16.44 1.24 -23.42
C ILE A 114 -17.47 2.37 -23.36
N LYS A 115 -17.06 3.59 -23.74
CA LYS A 115 -17.92 4.79 -23.74
C LYS A 115 -19.22 4.60 -24.49
N ASP A 116 -19.17 4.09 -25.72
CA ASP A 116 -20.35 3.90 -26.55
C ASP A 116 -21.35 2.92 -25.90
N TYR A 117 -20.84 1.83 -25.33
CA TYR A 117 -21.66 0.87 -24.61
C TYR A 117 -22.32 1.50 -23.37
N LYS A 118 -21.53 2.23 -22.56
CA LYS A 118 -22.02 2.95 -21.39
C LYS A 118 -23.14 3.93 -21.74
N LEU A 119 -22.92 4.76 -22.76
CA LEU A 119 -23.90 5.79 -23.16
C LEU A 119 -25.15 5.18 -23.75
N LYS A 120 -25.01 4.20 -24.64
CA LYS A 120 -26.15 3.48 -25.27
C LYS A 120 -27.06 2.82 -24.23
N ASN A 121 -26.49 2.25 -23.17
CA ASN A 121 -27.22 1.49 -22.17
C ASN A 121 -27.48 2.31 -20.88
N ASN A 122 -27.10 3.59 -20.85
CA ASN A 122 -27.25 4.50 -19.71
C ASN A 122 -26.72 3.90 -18.38
N ILE A 123 -25.53 3.28 -18.41
CA ILE A 123 -24.93 2.62 -17.26
C ILE A 123 -24.19 3.65 -16.40
N PRO A 124 -24.51 3.82 -15.11
CA PRO A 124 -23.79 4.74 -14.24
C PRO A 124 -22.37 4.23 -13.93
N VAL A 125 -21.44 5.17 -13.81
CA VAL A 125 -20.06 4.94 -13.40
C VAL A 125 -19.81 5.61 -12.07
N ILE A 126 -19.47 4.80 -11.05
CA ILE A 126 -19.05 5.29 -9.74
C ILE A 126 -17.53 5.17 -9.59
N ALA A 127 -16.89 6.26 -9.15
CA ALA A 127 -15.49 6.29 -8.78
C ALA A 127 -15.34 6.33 -7.25
N GLY A 128 -14.43 5.50 -6.70
CA GLY A 128 -14.14 5.43 -5.27
C GLY A 128 -12.66 5.23 -4.97
N GLY A 129 -12.33 5.19 -3.70
CA GLY A 129 -10.98 5.03 -3.19
C GLY A 129 -10.41 6.31 -2.60
N VAL A 130 -9.14 6.26 -2.21
CA VAL A 130 -8.47 7.37 -1.50
C VAL A 130 -8.39 8.64 -2.37
N PHE A 131 -8.11 8.49 -3.66
CA PHE A 131 -8.05 9.63 -4.57
C PHE A 131 -9.43 10.31 -4.72
N ALA A 132 -10.48 9.54 -4.94
CA ALA A 132 -11.85 10.04 -5.02
C ALA A 132 -12.29 10.73 -3.71
N THR A 133 -11.80 10.28 -2.57
CA THR A 133 -12.08 10.88 -1.26
C THR A 133 -11.46 12.26 -1.10
N PHE A 134 -10.21 12.45 -1.55
CA PHE A 134 -9.46 13.69 -1.33
C PHE A 134 -9.38 14.64 -2.53
N ALA A 135 -9.81 14.17 -3.70
CA ALA A 135 -9.91 14.98 -4.91
C ALA A 135 -11.23 14.73 -5.66
N PRO A 136 -12.39 14.75 -4.97
CA PRO A 136 -13.68 14.46 -5.60
C PRO A 136 -14.01 15.43 -6.74
N GLU A 137 -13.56 16.69 -6.64
CA GLU A 137 -13.72 17.70 -7.69
C GLU A 137 -13.02 17.32 -9.00
N ILE A 138 -11.85 16.67 -8.90
CA ILE A 138 -11.11 16.20 -10.08
C ILE A 138 -11.84 15.00 -10.67
N CYS A 139 -12.19 14.04 -9.83
CA CYS A 139 -12.84 12.80 -10.26
C CYS A 139 -14.22 13.05 -10.91
N ILE A 140 -15.04 13.93 -10.34
CA ILE A 140 -16.40 14.20 -10.84
C ILE A 140 -16.41 15.04 -12.13
N LYS A 141 -15.30 15.74 -12.45
CA LYS A 141 -15.16 16.48 -13.70
C LYS A 141 -14.97 15.57 -14.93
N GLU A 142 -14.48 14.35 -14.72
CA GLU A 142 -14.31 13.38 -15.82
C GLU A 142 -15.63 13.11 -16.52
N GLU A 143 -15.65 13.20 -17.84
CA GLU A 143 -16.89 13.15 -18.64
C GLU A 143 -17.72 11.89 -18.32
N LEU A 144 -17.05 10.75 -18.22
CA LEU A 144 -17.69 9.43 -18.08
C LEU A 144 -17.94 8.98 -16.64
N VAL A 145 -17.55 9.77 -15.63
CA VAL A 145 -17.83 9.51 -14.23
C VAL A 145 -19.13 10.20 -13.84
N ASP A 146 -20.12 9.47 -13.35
CA ASP A 146 -21.43 9.98 -12.95
C ASP A 146 -21.52 10.19 -11.43
N LEU A 147 -20.81 9.35 -10.67
CA LEU A 147 -20.86 9.30 -9.22
C LEU A 147 -19.45 9.24 -8.64
N VAL A 148 -19.22 9.96 -7.53
CA VAL A 148 -17.96 9.87 -6.77
C VAL A 148 -18.30 9.54 -5.32
N CYS A 149 -17.73 8.45 -4.82
CA CYS A 149 -17.84 8.05 -3.41
C CYS A 149 -16.72 8.71 -2.59
N VAL A 150 -17.10 9.59 -1.67
CA VAL A 150 -16.20 10.28 -0.75
C VAL A 150 -16.24 9.59 0.61
N GLY A 151 -15.09 9.09 1.06
CA GLY A 151 -14.99 8.28 2.29
C GLY A 151 -15.16 6.79 2.04
N GLU A 152 -15.60 6.04 3.06
CA GLU A 152 -15.79 4.59 2.97
C GLU A 152 -17.02 4.23 2.14
N GLY A 153 -16.85 3.22 1.29
CA GLY A 153 -17.84 2.86 0.26
C GLY A 153 -18.81 1.75 0.63
N GLU A 154 -18.63 1.05 1.76
CA GLU A 154 -19.37 -0.15 2.11
C GLU A 154 -20.89 0.10 2.13
N ASN A 155 -21.35 1.05 2.93
CA ASN A 155 -22.77 1.38 3.04
C ASN A 155 -23.29 2.11 1.79
N ALA A 156 -22.48 3.01 1.22
CA ALA A 156 -22.86 3.75 0.01
C ALA A 156 -23.13 2.82 -1.19
N LEU A 157 -22.32 1.76 -1.37
CA LEU A 157 -22.54 0.78 -2.43
C LEU A 157 -23.79 -0.08 -2.18
N ILE A 158 -24.03 -0.50 -0.94
CA ILE A 158 -25.26 -1.23 -0.59
C ILE A 158 -26.49 -0.40 -0.94
N ASP A 159 -26.54 0.85 -0.49
CA ASP A 159 -27.70 1.73 -0.70
C ASP A 159 -27.87 2.08 -2.18
N LEU A 160 -26.76 2.39 -2.89
CA LEU A 160 -26.79 2.66 -4.33
C LEU A 160 -27.33 1.45 -5.11
N CYS A 161 -26.79 0.26 -4.87
CA CYS A 161 -27.19 -0.94 -5.57
C CYS A 161 -28.67 -1.29 -5.32
N LYS A 162 -29.14 -1.15 -4.08
CA LYS A 162 -30.55 -1.34 -3.72
C LYS A 162 -31.45 -0.38 -4.48
N LYS A 163 -31.11 0.91 -4.53
CA LYS A 163 -31.88 1.92 -5.26
C LYS A 163 -31.90 1.70 -6.77
N ILE A 164 -30.74 1.33 -7.36
CA ILE A 164 -30.70 0.94 -8.79
C ILE A 164 -31.59 -0.27 -9.04
N GLN A 165 -31.51 -1.30 -8.21
CA GLN A 165 -32.33 -2.51 -8.32
C GLN A 165 -33.84 -2.19 -8.31
N ASN A 166 -34.25 -1.30 -7.42
CA ASN A 166 -35.64 -0.92 -7.26
C ASN A 166 -36.10 0.18 -8.24
N LYS A 167 -35.17 0.72 -9.06
CA LYS A 167 -35.41 1.88 -9.93
C LYS A 167 -35.84 3.13 -9.15
N GLU A 168 -35.31 3.29 -7.93
CA GLU A 168 -35.53 4.45 -7.06
C GLU A 168 -34.50 5.55 -7.34
N ASP A 169 -34.83 6.78 -6.91
CA ASP A 169 -33.88 7.88 -6.93
C ASP A 169 -32.73 7.62 -5.92
N TYR A 170 -31.49 7.69 -6.38
CA TYR A 170 -30.29 7.50 -5.57
C TYR A 170 -29.52 8.80 -5.28
N THR A 171 -30.13 9.96 -5.56
CA THR A 171 -29.46 11.25 -5.39
C THR A 171 -29.22 11.64 -3.93
N ASP A 172 -29.85 10.96 -2.98
CA ASP A 172 -29.74 11.17 -1.54
C ASP A 172 -28.79 10.19 -0.82
N VAL A 173 -28.17 9.25 -1.55
CA VAL A 173 -27.25 8.27 -0.94
C VAL A 173 -26.05 8.98 -0.33
N THR A 174 -25.82 8.76 0.97
CA THR A 174 -24.69 9.35 1.71
C THR A 174 -23.34 8.98 1.08
N ASN A 175 -22.34 9.80 1.26
CA ASN A 175 -21.00 9.69 0.68
C ASN A 175 -20.95 9.93 -0.83
N LEU A 176 -22.07 10.02 -1.55
CA LEU A 176 -22.05 10.19 -3.00
C LEU A 176 -22.14 11.65 -3.44
N TRP A 177 -21.23 12.04 -4.31
CA TRP A 177 -21.39 13.20 -5.18
C TRP A 177 -21.96 12.72 -6.51
N ILE A 178 -22.93 13.45 -7.04
CA ILE A 178 -23.73 13.04 -8.18
C ILE A 178 -23.67 14.07 -9.27
N LYS A 179 -23.35 13.61 -10.48
CA LYS A 179 -23.37 14.42 -11.70
C LYS A 179 -24.50 13.95 -12.61
N LYS A 180 -25.24 14.89 -13.17
CA LYS A 180 -26.24 14.69 -14.20
C LYS A 180 -26.12 15.81 -15.23
N ASP A 181 -26.25 15.48 -16.52
CA ASP A 181 -26.16 16.45 -17.62
C ASP A 181 -24.90 17.34 -17.51
N LYS A 182 -23.75 16.72 -17.22
CA LYS A 182 -22.44 17.37 -17.03
C LYS A 182 -22.35 18.35 -15.86
N LYS A 183 -23.38 18.42 -14.99
CA LYS A 183 -23.41 19.28 -13.80
C LYS A 183 -23.42 18.45 -12.53
N VAL A 184 -22.67 18.87 -11.53
CA VAL A 184 -22.77 18.30 -10.17
C VAL A 184 -24.09 18.83 -9.56
N ILE A 185 -25.06 17.93 -9.41
CA ILE A 185 -26.39 18.26 -8.89
C ILE A 185 -26.51 18.07 -7.39
N LYS A 186 -25.65 17.20 -6.80
CA LYS A 186 -25.69 16.89 -5.38
C LYS A 186 -24.29 16.54 -4.84
N LYS A 187 -23.98 17.02 -3.64
CA LYS A 187 -22.83 16.63 -2.83
C LYS A 187 -23.38 16.20 -1.46
N ASN A 188 -23.57 14.90 -1.30
CA ASN A 188 -24.11 14.40 -0.03
C ASN A 188 -23.04 14.41 1.06
N SER A 189 -23.49 14.51 2.32
CA SER A 189 -22.62 14.43 3.48
C SER A 189 -21.98 13.05 3.63
N ILE A 190 -20.81 13.02 4.25
CA ILE A 190 -20.10 11.78 4.55
C ILE A 190 -20.72 11.14 5.79
N SER A 191 -20.92 9.83 5.77
CA SER A 191 -21.33 9.05 6.93
C SER A 191 -20.17 8.78 7.89
N LYS A 192 -20.47 8.40 9.13
CA LYS A 192 -19.46 7.83 10.05
C LYS A 192 -18.81 6.61 9.42
N PRO A 193 -17.52 6.31 9.76
CA PRO A 193 -16.86 5.14 9.24
C PRO A 193 -17.56 3.86 9.71
N VAL A 194 -17.53 2.82 8.87
CA VAL A 194 -18.17 1.54 9.18
C VAL A 194 -17.47 0.82 10.34
N ASN A 195 -18.19 -0.01 11.06
CA ASN A 195 -17.57 -0.97 11.95
C ASN A 195 -16.94 -2.11 11.12
N ILE A 196 -15.61 -2.13 11.03
CA ILE A 196 -14.90 -3.13 10.22
C ILE A 196 -15.12 -4.58 10.67
N ASN A 197 -15.69 -4.78 11.86
CA ASN A 197 -16.04 -6.09 12.40
C ASN A 197 -17.35 -6.66 11.82
N ASP A 198 -18.13 -5.84 11.16
CA ASP A 198 -19.38 -6.25 10.51
C ASP A 198 -19.13 -6.70 9.05
N ASN A 199 -17.94 -6.42 8.52
CA ASN A 199 -17.55 -6.82 7.18
C ASN A 199 -17.41 -8.34 7.05
N PRO A 200 -17.80 -8.94 5.92
CA PRO A 200 -17.54 -10.37 5.65
C PRO A 200 -16.04 -10.63 5.45
N ILE A 201 -15.67 -11.90 5.42
CA ILE A 201 -14.37 -12.32 4.88
C ILE A 201 -14.32 -11.87 3.41
N ILE A 202 -13.16 -11.35 3.00
CA ILE A 202 -12.97 -10.85 1.63
C ILE A 202 -13.19 -11.97 0.59
N ASP A 203 -13.87 -11.64 -0.50
CA ASP A 203 -14.14 -12.58 -1.60
C ASP A 203 -12.97 -12.66 -2.57
N ILE A 204 -12.10 -13.63 -2.36
CA ILE A 204 -10.97 -13.86 -3.25
C ILE A 204 -11.31 -14.67 -4.51
N SER A 205 -12.49 -15.29 -4.55
CA SER A 205 -12.97 -16.01 -5.74
C SER A 205 -13.27 -15.08 -6.93
N LEU A 206 -13.35 -13.77 -6.68
CA LEU A 206 -13.50 -12.74 -7.70
C LEU A 206 -12.28 -12.65 -8.63
N PHE A 207 -11.11 -13.06 -8.16
CA PHE A 207 -9.82 -12.83 -8.84
C PHE A 207 -9.31 -14.10 -9.51
N GLU A 208 -8.59 -13.91 -10.61
CA GLU A 208 -7.80 -15.00 -11.20
C GLU A 208 -6.77 -15.51 -10.18
N GLU A 209 -6.54 -16.82 -10.14
CA GLU A 209 -5.62 -17.42 -9.15
C GLU A 209 -4.21 -16.82 -9.20
N ASN A 210 -3.73 -16.41 -10.36
CA ASN A 210 -2.45 -15.74 -10.53
C ASN A 210 -2.29 -14.48 -9.63
N ARG A 211 -3.40 -13.82 -9.29
CA ARG A 211 -3.41 -12.63 -8.41
C ARG A 211 -3.08 -12.96 -6.95
N LEU A 212 -3.19 -14.20 -6.56
CA LEU A 212 -2.92 -14.66 -5.20
C LEU A 212 -1.43 -14.88 -4.92
N TYR A 213 -0.60 -14.86 -5.96
CA TYR A 213 0.85 -15.11 -5.83
C TYR A 213 1.64 -13.82 -5.75
N ARG A 214 2.58 -13.77 -4.79
CA ARG A 214 3.44 -12.61 -4.55
C ARG A 214 4.87 -13.01 -4.22
N PRO A 215 5.85 -12.19 -4.62
CA PRO A 215 7.24 -12.40 -4.23
C PRO A 215 7.48 -11.98 -2.77
N MET A 216 8.27 -12.79 -2.06
CA MET A 216 8.84 -12.45 -0.76
C MET A 216 10.26 -13.04 -0.68
N ALA A 217 11.25 -12.18 -0.48
CA ALA A 217 12.66 -12.58 -0.35
C ALA A 217 13.16 -13.51 -1.49
N GLY A 218 12.80 -13.21 -2.74
CA GLY A 218 13.22 -13.98 -3.93
C GLY A 218 12.38 -15.23 -4.23
N LYS A 219 11.43 -15.59 -3.38
CA LYS A 219 10.49 -16.71 -3.61
C LYS A 219 9.08 -16.22 -3.86
N ILE A 220 8.28 -17.05 -4.54
CA ILE A 220 6.88 -16.76 -4.86
C ILE A 220 5.99 -17.61 -3.98
N TYR A 221 5.09 -16.99 -3.26
CA TYR A 221 4.13 -17.64 -2.37
C TYR A 221 2.69 -17.30 -2.77
N LYS A 222 1.77 -18.24 -2.53
CA LYS A 222 0.35 -17.94 -2.48
C LYS A 222 0.07 -17.17 -1.19
N MET A 223 -0.23 -15.88 -1.33
CA MET A 223 -0.19 -14.93 -0.22
C MET A 223 -1.47 -14.10 -0.13
N MET A 224 -2.04 -14.00 1.08
CA MET A 224 -3.24 -13.21 1.31
C MET A 224 -2.96 -11.94 2.11
N PRO A 225 -3.58 -10.81 1.71
CA PRO A 225 -3.64 -9.63 2.56
C PRO A 225 -4.66 -9.85 3.68
N VAL A 226 -4.25 -9.61 4.92
CA VAL A 226 -5.11 -9.71 6.11
C VAL A 226 -5.16 -8.37 6.82
N GLU A 227 -6.36 -7.77 6.90
CA GLU A 227 -6.57 -6.50 7.62
C GLU A 227 -6.73 -6.78 9.12
N THR A 228 -5.84 -6.21 9.93
CA THR A 228 -5.96 -6.25 11.40
C THR A 228 -6.37 -4.90 11.97
N ILE A 229 -5.96 -3.82 11.30
CA ILE A 229 -6.15 -2.44 11.71
C ILE A 229 -6.43 -1.62 10.47
N ARG A 230 -7.43 -0.73 10.52
CA ARG A 230 -7.70 0.28 9.50
C ARG A 230 -7.46 1.67 10.05
N GLY A 231 -6.57 2.42 9.39
CA GLY A 231 -6.06 3.70 9.84
C GLY A 231 -4.81 3.56 10.71
N CYS A 232 -4.23 4.71 11.05
CA CYS A 232 -2.98 4.80 11.78
C CYS A 232 -3.07 5.96 12.80
N PRO A 233 -2.59 5.79 14.05
CA PRO A 233 -2.68 6.84 15.05
C PRO A 233 -1.61 7.94 14.87
N PHE A 234 -0.67 7.75 13.95
CA PHE A 234 0.45 8.67 13.74
C PHE A 234 0.13 9.78 12.72
N THR A 235 0.83 10.91 12.85
CA THR A 235 0.60 12.16 12.12
C THR A 235 1.58 12.43 10.98
N CYS A 236 2.15 11.38 10.37
CA CYS A 236 3.16 11.50 9.31
C CYS A 236 2.65 12.35 8.15
N ARG A 237 3.29 13.50 7.86
CA ARG A 237 2.80 14.50 6.90
C ARG A 237 2.84 14.08 5.43
N PHE A 238 3.58 13.02 5.09
CA PHE A 238 3.61 12.44 3.74
C PHE A 238 2.53 11.38 3.49
N CYS A 239 1.78 11.01 4.53
CA CYS A 239 0.75 9.98 4.51
C CYS A 239 -0.65 10.63 4.54
N ASN A 240 -1.65 9.95 3.98
CA ASN A 240 -3.05 10.39 3.99
C ASN A 240 -3.79 10.04 5.28
N SER A 241 -3.24 9.18 6.14
CA SER A 241 -3.88 8.76 7.39
C SER A 241 -4.28 9.93 8.30
N PRO A 242 -3.44 10.98 8.49
CA PRO A 242 -3.83 12.14 9.27
C PRO A 242 -5.06 12.87 8.72
N ASP A 243 -5.17 13.00 7.42
CA ASP A 243 -6.32 13.70 6.81
C ASP A 243 -7.57 12.82 6.80
N GLN A 244 -7.43 11.50 6.70
CA GLN A 244 -8.55 10.57 6.96
C GLN A 244 -9.04 10.67 8.41
N MET A 245 -8.14 10.75 9.39
CA MET A 245 -8.51 10.95 10.79
C MET A 245 -9.26 12.26 10.99
N LYS A 246 -8.79 13.38 10.38
CA LYS A 246 -9.48 14.68 10.44
C LYS A 246 -10.88 14.61 9.81
N LEU A 247 -11.01 13.93 8.66
CA LEU A 247 -12.27 13.77 7.95
C LEU A 247 -13.35 13.19 8.86
N TYR A 248 -13.03 12.12 9.58
CA TYR A 248 -13.97 11.42 10.44
C TYR A 248 -14.06 12.00 11.87
N LYS A 249 -13.03 12.66 12.38
CA LYS A 249 -13.08 13.40 13.65
C LYS A 249 -14.15 14.49 13.58
N GLY A 250 -14.29 15.17 12.45
CA GLY A 250 -15.37 16.15 12.21
C GLY A 250 -16.78 15.56 12.33
N LEU A 251 -16.95 14.25 12.24
CA LEU A 251 -18.20 13.51 12.42
C LEU A 251 -18.36 12.88 13.81
N GLY A 252 -17.50 13.24 14.77
CA GLY A 252 -17.47 12.64 16.11
C GLY A 252 -17.06 11.15 16.09
N SER A 253 -16.19 10.74 15.16
CA SER A 253 -15.77 9.34 14.99
C SER A 253 -14.27 9.23 14.79
N ASN A 254 -13.73 8.05 15.07
CA ASN A 254 -12.32 7.74 14.88
C ASN A 254 -12.13 6.85 13.63
N PHE A 255 -11.20 7.22 12.75
CA PHE A 255 -10.84 6.40 11.60
C PHE A 255 -9.94 5.22 11.99
N TYR A 256 -9.16 5.35 13.07
CA TYR A 256 -8.32 4.27 13.58
C TYR A 256 -9.16 3.21 14.29
N ARG A 257 -9.31 2.05 13.68
CA ARG A 257 -10.16 0.95 14.15
C ARG A 257 -9.42 -0.37 14.05
N LYS A 258 -9.66 -1.26 15.01
CA LYS A 258 -9.06 -2.58 15.10
C LYS A 258 -10.10 -3.66 14.81
N LYS A 259 -9.69 -4.69 14.06
CA LYS A 259 -10.50 -5.89 13.85
C LYS A 259 -10.39 -6.79 15.07
N LYS A 260 -11.51 -7.37 15.49
CA LYS A 260 -11.53 -8.35 16.59
C LYS A 260 -10.66 -9.56 16.24
N MET A 261 -9.81 -10.01 17.15
CA MET A 261 -8.85 -11.08 16.87
C MET A 261 -9.53 -12.39 16.49
N ASP A 262 -10.71 -12.70 17.04
CA ASP A 262 -11.46 -13.90 16.66
C ASP A 262 -11.93 -13.87 15.19
N LEU A 263 -12.23 -12.68 14.65
CA LEU A 263 -12.56 -12.52 13.22
C LEU A 263 -11.29 -12.64 12.35
N VAL A 264 -10.18 -12.09 12.78
CA VAL A 264 -8.88 -12.26 12.12
C VAL A 264 -8.52 -13.76 12.08
N TYR A 265 -8.69 -14.47 13.19
CA TYR A 265 -8.41 -15.91 13.24
C TYR A 265 -9.29 -16.72 12.28
N LYS A 266 -10.61 -16.45 12.25
CA LYS A 266 -11.53 -17.09 11.31
C LYS A 266 -11.11 -16.88 9.85
N GLU A 267 -10.70 -15.67 9.51
CA GLU A 267 -10.22 -15.32 8.17
C GLU A 267 -8.92 -16.06 7.82
N LEU A 268 -7.95 -16.08 8.74
CA LEU A 268 -6.69 -16.82 8.57
C LEU A 268 -6.91 -18.32 8.38
N LYS A 269 -7.78 -18.92 9.18
CA LYS A 269 -8.17 -20.35 9.05
C LYS A 269 -8.82 -20.61 7.70
N TYR A 270 -9.76 -19.75 7.28
CA TYR A 270 -10.42 -19.88 5.98
C TYR A 270 -9.41 -19.82 4.83
N PHE A 271 -8.48 -18.87 4.85
CA PHE A 271 -7.45 -18.77 3.83
C PHE A 271 -6.50 -19.97 3.82
N LYS A 272 -6.10 -20.45 4.97
CA LYS A 272 -5.24 -21.62 5.10
C LYS A 272 -5.95 -22.90 4.64
N ASP A 273 -7.13 -23.17 5.18
CA ASP A 273 -7.80 -24.47 5.03
C ASP A 273 -8.51 -24.61 3.66
N VAL A 274 -9.13 -23.53 3.18
CA VAL A 274 -9.87 -23.53 1.92
C VAL A 274 -8.99 -23.14 0.73
N HIS A 275 -8.24 -22.04 0.85
CA HIS A 275 -7.48 -21.48 -0.26
C HIS A 275 -6.02 -21.93 -0.30
N LYS A 276 -5.57 -22.73 0.66
CA LYS A 276 -4.20 -23.28 0.73
C LYS A 276 -3.13 -22.20 0.64
N VAL A 277 -3.34 -21.10 1.37
CA VAL A 277 -2.41 -20.00 1.49
C VAL A 277 -1.12 -20.47 2.14
N GLU A 278 0.01 -20.05 1.59
CA GLU A 278 1.36 -20.43 2.01
C GLU A 278 2.01 -19.38 2.93
N TYR A 279 1.49 -18.14 2.89
CA TYR A 279 2.11 -17.00 3.57
C TYR A 279 1.07 -15.89 3.84
N ASN A 280 1.10 -15.27 5.04
CA ASN A 280 0.21 -14.18 5.37
C ASN A 280 0.90 -12.81 5.27
N TYR A 281 0.24 -11.86 4.65
CA TYR A 281 0.66 -10.49 4.52
C TYR A 281 -0.28 -9.60 5.34
N PHE A 282 0.17 -9.17 6.53
CA PHE A 282 -0.67 -8.33 7.36
C PHE A 282 -0.74 -6.91 6.80
N TRP A 283 -1.92 -6.56 6.35
CA TRP A 283 -2.25 -5.22 5.92
C TRP A 283 -2.72 -4.42 7.14
N ALA A 284 -1.81 -3.66 7.69
CA ALA A 284 -2.07 -2.65 8.70
C ALA A 284 -1.10 -1.50 8.44
N ASP A 285 -1.55 -0.26 8.55
CA ASP A 285 -0.67 0.90 8.39
C ASP A 285 0.47 0.88 9.42
N THR A 286 0.19 0.35 10.61
CA THR A 286 1.17 0.03 11.64
C THR A 286 0.69 -1.22 12.39
N PHE A 287 1.26 -2.38 12.09
CA PHE A 287 0.81 -3.66 12.68
C PHE A 287 0.87 -3.65 14.21
N LEU A 288 1.94 -3.08 14.78
CA LEU A 288 2.11 -2.95 16.24
C LEU A 288 1.39 -1.72 16.83
N GLY A 289 0.35 -1.22 16.19
CA GLY A 289 -0.61 -0.28 16.78
C GLY A 289 -1.61 -0.96 17.73
N MET A 290 -1.25 -2.10 18.31
CA MET A 290 -2.06 -2.89 19.24
C MET A 290 -1.48 -2.87 20.65
N SER A 291 -2.32 -3.13 21.66
CA SER A 291 -1.85 -3.28 23.06
C SER A 291 -1.08 -4.59 23.25
N THR A 292 -0.42 -4.74 24.40
CA THR A 292 0.27 -5.99 24.75
C THR A 292 -0.69 -7.17 24.84
N GLU A 293 -1.87 -6.97 25.41
CA GLU A 293 -2.91 -7.99 25.54
C GLU A 293 -3.45 -8.42 24.16
N GLU A 294 -3.64 -7.45 23.24
CA GLU A 294 -4.04 -7.75 21.87
C GLU A 294 -2.95 -8.54 21.12
N LEU A 295 -1.68 -8.18 21.34
CA LEU A 295 -0.55 -8.93 20.79
C LEU A 295 -0.48 -10.35 21.33
N ASP A 296 -0.68 -10.51 22.64
CA ASP A 296 -0.69 -11.82 23.29
C ASP A 296 -1.80 -12.70 22.72
N ARG A 297 -2.98 -12.15 22.58
CA ARG A 297 -4.12 -12.84 21.97
C ARG A 297 -3.85 -13.18 20.51
N PHE A 298 -3.23 -12.26 19.74
CA PHE A 298 -2.80 -12.55 18.37
C PHE A 298 -1.83 -13.73 18.33
N CYS A 299 -0.79 -13.73 19.16
CA CYS A 299 0.21 -14.79 19.16
C CYS A 299 -0.38 -16.14 19.58
N GLU A 300 -1.27 -16.15 20.59
CA GLU A 300 -1.98 -17.36 21.01
C GLU A 300 -2.74 -17.99 19.84
N MET A 301 -3.56 -17.21 19.14
CA MET A 301 -4.35 -17.69 18.01
C MET A 301 -3.48 -18.05 16.79
N TYR A 302 -2.45 -17.24 16.52
CA TYR A 302 -1.59 -17.47 15.36
C TYR A 302 -0.71 -18.72 15.49
N SER A 303 -0.46 -19.17 16.73
CA SER A 303 0.28 -20.42 17.01
C SER A 303 -0.36 -21.66 16.36
N ASP A 304 -1.69 -21.64 16.12
CA ASP A 304 -2.42 -22.68 15.39
C ASP A 304 -2.32 -22.52 13.85
N ILE A 305 -2.14 -21.30 13.37
CA ILE A 305 -2.05 -21.04 11.93
C ILE A 305 -0.76 -21.61 11.33
N LYS A 306 0.38 -21.45 12.00
CA LYS A 306 1.70 -22.04 11.63
C LYS A 306 2.13 -21.71 10.20
N LEU A 307 1.84 -20.50 9.70
CA LEU A 307 2.31 -19.98 8.42
C LEU A 307 3.29 -18.83 8.67
N PRO A 308 4.29 -18.67 7.80
CA PRO A 308 5.13 -17.49 7.86
C PRO A 308 4.32 -16.24 7.55
N PHE A 309 4.70 -15.09 8.14
CA PHE A 309 4.05 -13.84 7.83
C PHE A 309 5.01 -12.65 7.76
N TRP A 310 4.58 -11.65 7.03
CA TRP A 310 5.19 -10.35 6.93
C TRP A 310 4.29 -9.29 7.56
N MET A 311 4.90 -8.31 8.19
CA MET A 311 4.23 -7.11 8.68
C MET A 311 5.05 -5.85 8.40
N GLN A 312 4.38 -4.70 8.46
CA GLN A 312 5.05 -3.39 8.49
C GLN A 312 4.75 -2.66 9.78
N THR A 313 5.74 -1.92 10.25
CA THR A 313 5.59 -1.09 11.44
C THR A 313 6.65 0.01 11.48
N ARG A 314 6.65 0.81 12.53
CA ARG A 314 7.65 1.86 12.78
C ARG A 314 8.71 1.34 13.76
N PRO A 315 9.98 1.79 13.68
CA PRO A 315 11.02 1.36 14.63
C PRO A 315 10.64 1.61 16.10
N GLU A 316 9.88 2.67 16.37
CA GLU A 316 9.44 3.05 17.72
C GLU A 316 8.56 2.00 18.39
N THR A 317 7.82 1.24 17.63
CA THR A 317 6.80 0.32 18.16
C THR A 317 7.36 -1.04 18.60
N ILE A 318 8.61 -1.36 18.27
CA ILE A 318 9.21 -2.64 18.60
C ILE A 318 9.94 -2.64 19.93
N ASN A 319 9.94 -3.79 20.61
CA ASN A 319 10.73 -4.09 21.79
C ASN A 319 11.08 -5.59 21.84
N ASP A 320 11.92 -5.99 22.79
CA ASP A 320 12.33 -7.40 22.96
C ASP A 320 11.13 -8.34 23.11
N TYR A 321 10.12 -7.93 23.89
CA TYR A 321 8.96 -8.75 24.17
C TYR A 321 8.18 -9.07 22.89
N ASN A 322 7.78 -8.03 22.14
CA ASN A 322 6.93 -8.22 20.96
C ASN A 322 7.69 -8.93 19.82
N MET A 323 8.97 -8.66 19.61
CA MET A 323 9.76 -9.34 18.58
C MET A 323 9.98 -10.82 18.91
N LYS A 324 10.30 -11.16 20.16
CA LYS A 324 10.45 -12.54 20.61
C LYS A 324 9.14 -13.32 20.40
N LYS A 325 8.01 -12.77 20.85
CA LYS A 325 6.69 -13.41 20.70
C LYS A 325 6.28 -13.60 19.26
N LEU A 326 6.38 -12.57 18.44
CA LEU A 326 6.02 -12.68 17.03
C LEU A 326 6.90 -13.68 16.27
N LYS A 327 8.20 -13.72 16.60
CA LYS A 327 9.11 -14.72 16.02
C LYS A 327 8.67 -16.14 16.36
N SER A 328 8.27 -16.40 17.60
CA SER A 328 7.86 -17.75 18.03
C SER A 328 6.60 -18.26 17.33
N VAL A 329 5.79 -17.40 16.76
CA VAL A 329 4.56 -17.79 16.04
C VAL A 329 4.64 -17.65 14.52
N GLY A 330 5.81 -17.26 13.98
CA GLY A 330 6.00 -17.27 12.52
C GLY A 330 6.33 -15.93 11.88
N LEU A 331 6.68 -14.90 12.64
CA LEU A 331 7.18 -13.67 12.05
C LEU A 331 8.43 -13.94 11.22
N HIS A 332 8.29 -13.84 9.91
CA HIS A 332 9.36 -14.12 8.95
C HIS A 332 10.15 -12.85 8.64
N ARG A 333 9.46 -11.76 8.29
CA ARG A 333 10.10 -10.50 7.89
C ARG A 333 9.30 -9.29 8.36
N VAL A 334 10.01 -8.17 8.57
CA VAL A 334 9.42 -6.88 8.92
C VAL A 334 9.89 -5.80 7.96
N SER A 335 8.99 -4.89 7.58
CA SER A 335 9.38 -3.63 6.93
C SER A 335 9.24 -2.47 7.89
N PHE A 336 10.30 -1.68 8.04
CA PHE A 336 10.32 -0.48 8.88
C PHE A 336 10.32 0.78 8.03
N GLY A 337 9.39 1.70 8.30
CA GLY A 337 9.45 3.05 7.75
C GLY A 337 10.40 3.92 8.58
N VAL A 338 11.56 4.27 8.04
CA VAL A 338 12.50 5.26 8.61
C VAL A 338 12.34 6.60 7.90
N GLU A 339 12.12 6.56 6.62
CA GLU A 339 11.79 7.62 5.68
C GLU A 339 12.94 8.58 5.37
N HIS A 340 13.64 9.11 6.37
CA HIS A 340 14.70 10.10 6.15
C HIS A 340 15.76 10.07 7.26
N GLY A 341 17.03 10.29 6.92
CA GLY A 341 18.16 10.15 7.85
C GLY A 341 18.47 11.39 8.67
N ASN A 342 18.13 12.60 8.20
CA ASN A 342 18.37 13.81 8.97
C ASN A 342 17.27 14.02 10.03
N GLU A 343 17.64 14.07 11.30
CA GLU A 343 16.68 14.17 12.43
C GLU A 343 15.83 15.43 12.38
N GLU A 344 16.46 16.59 12.19
CA GLU A 344 15.74 17.87 12.19
C GLU A 344 14.83 18.00 10.96
N PHE A 345 15.28 17.55 9.80
CA PHE A 345 14.44 17.48 8.60
C PHE A 345 13.26 16.54 8.81
N ARG A 346 13.50 15.34 9.34
CA ARG A 346 12.47 14.33 9.62
C ARG A 346 11.44 14.86 10.62
N LYS A 347 11.88 15.51 11.71
CA LYS A 347 11.00 16.12 12.72
C LYS A 347 10.15 17.24 12.10
N ARG A 348 10.77 18.20 11.43
CA ARG A 348 10.10 19.39 10.90
C ARG A 348 9.21 19.09 9.70
N MET A 349 9.71 18.30 8.74
CA MET A 349 9.05 18.07 7.47
C MET A 349 8.06 16.91 7.54
N LEU A 350 8.40 15.82 8.24
CA LEU A 350 7.63 14.57 8.25
C LEU A 350 6.81 14.37 9.53
N ASP A 351 6.96 15.23 10.53
CA ASP A 351 6.40 15.06 11.89
C ASP A 351 6.77 13.69 12.51
N ARG A 352 8.06 13.35 12.39
CA ARG A 352 8.65 12.15 13.00
C ARG A 352 9.79 12.55 13.91
N LYS A 353 9.58 12.42 15.23
CA LYS A 353 10.41 13.05 16.28
C LYS A 353 11.54 12.18 16.82
N TRP A 354 11.59 10.90 16.45
CA TRP A 354 12.58 9.94 16.97
C TRP A 354 13.99 10.26 16.51
N LYS A 355 14.96 10.08 17.45
CA LYS A 355 16.38 10.31 17.20
C LYS A 355 17.00 9.13 16.46
N ASN A 356 18.03 9.37 15.67
CA ASN A 356 18.75 8.31 14.96
C ASN A 356 19.35 7.28 15.93
N LYS A 357 19.86 7.73 17.09
CA LYS A 357 20.35 6.84 18.14
C LYS A 357 19.29 5.82 18.56
N ASP A 358 18.07 6.27 18.79
CA ASP A 358 16.98 5.39 19.25
C ASP A 358 16.55 4.43 18.15
N ILE A 359 16.50 4.88 16.89
CA ILE A 359 16.22 4.03 15.72
C ILE A 359 17.27 2.92 15.61
N LEU A 360 18.56 3.26 15.72
CA LEU A 360 19.67 2.30 15.65
C LEU A 360 19.58 1.25 16.76
N GLU A 361 19.31 1.67 18.01
CA GLU A 361 19.16 0.73 19.13
C GLU A 361 17.95 -0.19 18.95
N LYS A 362 16.81 0.35 18.54
CA LYS A 362 15.60 -0.44 18.27
C LYS A 362 15.82 -1.48 17.16
N LEU A 363 16.47 -1.10 16.06
CA LEU A 363 16.68 -2.01 14.92
C LEU A 363 17.77 -3.09 15.15
N LYS A 364 18.45 -3.08 16.30
CA LYS A 364 19.25 -4.24 16.76
C LYS A 364 18.35 -5.40 17.26
N ILE A 365 17.13 -5.10 17.72
CA ILE A 365 16.24 -6.09 18.32
C ILE A 365 15.82 -7.20 17.31
N PRO A 366 15.37 -6.89 16.09
CA PRO A 366 15.08 -7.93 15.10
C PRO A 366 16.28 -8.87 14.83
N ARG A 367 17.50 -8.31 14.76
CA ARG A 367 18.72 -9.11 14.56
C ARG A 367 18.96 -10.11 15.69
N LYS A 368 18.72 -9.70 16.95
CA LYS A 368 18.82 -10.58 18.14
C LYS A 368 17.97 -11.85 18.00
N TYR A 369 16.82 -11.74 17.32
CA TYR A 369 15.87 -12.84 17.12
C TYR A 369 15.93 -13.46 15.72
N ASN A 370 16.96 -13.20 14.94
CA ASN A 370 17.10 -13.67 13.56
C ASN A 370 15.85 -13.35 12.71
N ILE A 371 15.30 -12.14 12.88
CA ILE A 371 14.19 -11.63 12.06
C ILE A 371 14.79 -10.76 10.96
N SER A 372 14.63 -11.19 9.72
CA SER A 372 15.02 -10.39 8.57
C SER A 372 14.15 -9.15 8.42
N PHE A 373 14.75 -8.02 8.03
CA PHE A 373 13.99 -6.80 7.87
C PHE A 373 14.49 -5.89 6.73
N SER A 374 13.57 -5.11 6.22
CA SER A 374 13.85 -4.04 5.26
C SER A 374 13.55 -2.67 5.86
N VAL A 375 14.22 -1.65 5.33
CA VAL A 375 13.98 -0.25 5.69
C VAL A 375 13.49 0.51 4.47
N ASN A 376 12.38 1.23 4.63
CA ASN A 376 11.83 2.09 3.60
C ASN A 376 12.22 3.54 3.85
N ASN A 377 12.66 4.22 2.78
CA ASN A 377 13.08 5.61 2.79
C ASN A 377 12.43 6.36 1.63
N ILE A 378 12.35 7.67 1.77
CA ILE A 378 11.80 8.58 0.77
C ILE A 378 12.82 9.70 0.55
N THR A 379 13.01 10.13 -0.70
CA THR A 379 13.85 11.27 -1.08
C THR A 379 13.10 12.18 -2.06
N GLY A 380 13.58 13.40 -2.23
CA GLY A 380 12.92 14.39 -3.09
C GLY A 380 11.74 15.08 -2.40
N PHE A 381 11.74 15.18 -1.08
CA PHE A 381 10.76 15.98 -0.33
C PHE A 381 10.89 17.48 -0.67
N PRO A 382 9.80 18.26 -0.54
CA PRO A 382 9.91 19.70 -0.69
C PRO A 382 11.00 20.25 0.25
N THR A 383 11.83 21.14 -0.27
CA THR A 383 13.00 21.76 0.41
C THR A 383 14.19 20.83 0.75
N GLU A 384 14.13 19.55 0.38
CA GLU A 384 15.28 18.64 0.53
C GLU A 384 16.43 19.07 -0.39
N THR A 385 17.64 18.67 -0.03
CA THR A 385 18.86 18.82 -0.82
C THR A 385 19.55 17.48 -0.99
N LYS A 386 20.41 17.35 -1.99
CA LYS A 386 21.23 16.14 -2.18
C LYS A 386 22.03 15.78 -0.92
N LYS A 387 22.54 16.80 -0.20
CA LYS A 387 23.26 16.60 1.07
C LYS A 387 22.39 15.91 2.12
N LEU A 388 21.12 16.32 2.26
CA LEU A 388 20.17 15.69 3.19
C LEU A 388 19.82 14.26 2.79
N ALA A 389 19.79 13.94 1.49
CA ALA A 389 19.64 12.57 1.01
C ALA A 389 20.83 11.70 1.41
N PHE A 390 22.05 12.23 1.44
CA PHE A 390 23.22 11.51 1.96
C PHE A 390 23.14 11.22 3.46
N ASP A 391 22.49 12.06 4.27
CA ASP A 391 22.21 11.72 5.67
C ASP A 391 21.33 10.46 5.78
N THR A 392 20.42 10.27 4.82
CA THR A 392 19.61 9.03 4.73
C THR A 392 20.47 7.82 4.37
N ILE A 393 21.41 7.96 3.44
CA ILE A 393 22.36 6.91 3.09
C ILE A 393 23.20 6.53 4.33
N GLU A 394 23.76 7.50 5.04
CA GLU A 394 24.59 7.26 6.25
C GLU A 394 23.81 6.58 7.36
N LEU A 395 22.57 6.97 7.60
CA LEU A 395 21.72 6.28 8.58
C LEU A 395 21.49 4.81 8.19
N ASN A 396 21.18 4.54 6.91
CA ASN A 396 20.97 3.18 6.42
C ASN A 396 22.23 2.32 6.46
N ARG A 397 23.42 2.89 6.27
CA ARG A 397 24.71 2.22 6.48
C ARG A 397 24.86 1.74 7.92
N ASN A 398 24.48 2.57 8.89
CA ASN A 398 24.56 2.22 10.31
C ASN A 398 23.48 1.25 10.76
N ILE A 399 22.31 1.24 10.13
CA ILE A 399 21.23 0.26 10.37
C ILE A 399 21.63 -1.12 9.86
N ASP A 400 22.29 -1.18 8.72
CA ASP A 400 22.70 -2.40 8.01
C ASP A 400 21.56 -3.41 7.81
N ALA A 401 20.41 -2.94 7.32
CA ALA A 401 19.26 -3.78 7.01
C ALA A 401 19.58 -4.79 5.89
N ASP A 402 18.79 -5.88 5.80
CA ASP A 402 18.92 -6.84 4.69
C ASP A 402 18.63 -6.19 3.35
N ASN A 403 17.61 -5.32 3.30
CA ASN A 403 17.32 -4.45 2.16
C ASN A 403 17.02 -3.03 2.65
N ALA A 404 17.53 -2.03 1.93
CA ALA A 404 17.21 -0.63 2.12
C ALA A 404 16.57 -0.09 0.83
N ASN A 405 15.31 0.27 0.90
CA ASN A 405 14.53 0.78 -0.23
C ASN A 405 14.48 2.30 -0.19
N ILE A 406 14.49 2.94 -1.36
CA ILE A 406 14.24 4.37 -1.48
C ILE A 406 13.31 4.68 -2.66
N TYR A 407 12.34 5.57 -2.42
CA TYR A 407 11.38 6.03 -3.42
C TYR A 407 11.39 7.56 -3.49
N ALA A 408 11.00 8.11 -4.65
CA ALA A 408 10.76 9.54 -4.72
C ALA A 408 9.51 9.89 -3.91
N PHE A 409 9.52 11.04 -3.26
CA PHE A 409 8.33 11.60 -2.64
C PHE A 409 7.27 11.88 -3.72
N VAL A 410 6.06 11.46 -3.45
CA VAL A 410 4.88 11.68 -4.29
C VAL A 410 3.85 12.48 -3.49
N PRO A 411 3.49 13.68 -3.95
CA PRO A 411 2.55 14.56 -3.25
C PRO A 411 1.09 14.15 -3.51
N PHE A 412 0.67 12.98 -2.99
CA PHE A 412 -0.70 12.49 -3.14
C PHE A 412 -1.73 13.45 -2.54
N HIS A 413 -2.90 13.56 -3.15
CA HIS A 413 -4.03 14.26 -2.56
C HIS A 413 -4.40 13.64 -1.20
N GLY A 414 -4.79 14.48 -0.26
CA GLY A 414 -5.07 14.08 1.13
C GLY A 414 -3.82 13.84 1.97
N THR A 415 -2.67 14.41 1.58
CA THR A 415 -1.47 14.41 2.42
C THR A 415 -1.09 15.86 2.82
N PRO A 416 -0.72 16.12 4.08
CA PRO A 416 -0.33 17.47 4.50
C PRO A 416 0.84 18.06 3.70
N LEU A 417 1.78 17.22 3.22
CA LEU A 417 2.91 17.70 2.41
C LEU A 417 2.52 18.08 0.98
N ARG A 418 1.40 17.58 0.45
CA ARG A 418 0.88 18.06 -0.84
C ARG A 418 0.58 19.56 -0.76
N LYS A 419 -0.14 19.98 0.27
CA LYS A 419 -0.41 21.41 0.49
C LYS A 419 0.88 22.24 0.56
N THR A 420 1.93 21.72 1.21
CA THR A 420 3.25 22.37 1.22
C THR A 420 3.84 22.50 -0.19
N CYS A 421 3.68 21.49 -1.06
CA CYS A 421 4.15 21.57 -2.44
C CYS A 421 3.37 22.59 -3.26
N GLU A 422 2.06 22.69 -3.06
CA GLU A 422 1.20 23.69 -3.71
C GLU A 422 1.57 25.11 -3.26
N ASP A 423 1.73 25.34 -1.96
CA ASP A 423 2.12 26.63 -1.38
C ASP A 423 3.50 27.11 -1.85
N LEU A 424 4.41 26.17 -2.13
CA LEU A 424 5.73 26.45 -2.69
C LEU A 424 5.73 26.56 -4.24
N GLY A 425 4.57 26.40 -4.89
CA GLY A 425 4.47 26.43 -6.34
C GLY A 425 5.15 25.29 -7.09
N LEU A 426 5.44 24.19 -6.39
CA LEU A 426 6.12 23.00 -6.98
C LEU A 426 5.16 22.13 -7.80
N ILE A 427 3.87 22.18 -7.52
CA ILE A 427 2.78 21.54 -8.25
C ILE A 427 1.55 22.44 -8.25
N LYS A 428 0.64 22.20 -9.20
CA LYS A 428 -0.68 22.83 -9.23
C LYS A 428 -1.71 21.97 -8.46
N PRO A 429 -2.78 22.55 -7.92
CA PRO A 429 -3.82 21.81 -7.21
C PRO A 429 -4.45 20.65 -8.00
N GLU A 430 -4.59 20.82 -9.32
CA GLU A 430 -5.14 19.82 -10.24
C GLU A 430 -4.14 18.75 -10.70
N THR A 431 -2.88 18.84 -10.29
CA THR A 431 -1.84 17.89 -10.72
C THR A 431 -2.14 16.50 -10.18
N ILE A 432 -2.35 15.53 -11.04
CA ILE A 432 -2.46 14.11 -10.71
C ILE A 432 -1.06 13.52 -10.57
N THR A 433 -0.85 12.75 -9.51
CA THR A 433 0.47 12.18 -9.22
C THR A 433 0.74 10.92 -10.05
N ARG A 434 2.03 10.61 -10.20
CA ARG A 434 2.50 9.41 -10.88
C ARG A 434 2.86 8.31 -9.88
N CYS A 435 3.07 7.10 -10.39
CA CYS A 435 3.51 5.96 -9.60
C CYS A 435 4.81 6.23 -8.83
N LEU A 436 4.94 5.66 -7.63
CA LEU A 436 6.13 5.73 -6.76
C LEU A 436 7.44 5.34 -7.45
N THR A 437 7.36 4.45 -8.44
CA THR A 437 8.52 4.00 -9.22
C THR A 437 8.85 4.93 -10.40
N ALA A 438 7.97 5.88 -10.72
CA ALA A 438 8.20 6.88 -11.76
C ALA A 438 9.27 7.92 -11.33
N LYS A 439 9.62 8.80 -12.27
CA LYS A 439 10.50 9.95 -11.99
C LYS A 439 9.79 10.94 -11.07
N SER A 440 10.58 11.61 -10.20
CA SER A 440 10.06 12.69 -9.35
C SER A 440 9.33 13.74 -10.18
N GLN A 441 8.17 14.19 -9.68
CA GLN A 441 7.38 15.28 -10.30
C GLN A 441 7.77 16.66 -9.76
N LEU A 442 8.48 16.72 -8.63
CA LEU A 442 8.90 17.99 -8.05
C LEU A 442 10.16 18.50 -8.73
N ASN A 443 10.07 19.66 -9.37
CA ASN A 443 11.22 20.32 -9.96
C ASN A 443 11.76 21.38 -8.98
N MET A 444 12.74 20.97 -8.19
CA MET A 444 13.35 21.79 -7.14
C MET A 444 14.75 22.24 -7.58
N PRO A 445 15.08 23.56 -7.58
CA PRO A 445 16.40 24.05 -8.01
C PRO A 445 17.55 23.45 -7.19
N GLN A 446 17.36 23.28 -5.87
CA GLN A 446 18.37 22.77 -4.95
C GLN A 446 18.51 21.24 -4.95
N TYR A 447 17.57 20.51 -5.55
CA TYR A 447 17.58 19.05 -5.70
C TYR A 447 16.71 18.64 -6.88
N PRO A 448 17.21 18.83 -8.11
CA PRO A 448 16.44 18.62 -9.32
C PRO A 448 16.13 17.14 -9.59
N PRO A 449 15.10 16.83 -10.40
CA PRO A 449 14.65 15.46 -10.64
C PRO A 449 15.74 14.49 -11.09
N HIS A 450 16.72 14.94 -11.87
CA HIS A 450 17.80 14.06 -12.33
C HIS A 450 18.74 13.62 -11.20
N GLU A 451 18.97 14.46 -10.19
CA GLU A 451 19.76 14.10 -9.00
C GLU A 451 18.96 13.16 -8.08
N ILE A 452 17.63 13.38 -7.95
CA ILE A 452 16.75 12.46 -7.21
C ILE A 452 16.78 11.07 -7.85
N GLU A 453 16.69 10.98 -9.18
CA GLU A 453 16.76 9.71 -9.89
C GLU A 453 18.16 9.06 -9.77
N ALA A 454 19.24 9.84 -9.76
CA ALA A 454 20.59 9.36 -9.54
C ALA A 454 20.73 8.71 -8.15
N ILE A 455 20.24 9.37 -7.11
CA ILE A 455 20.21 8.78 -5.75
C ILE A 455 19.34 7.52 -5.72
N LYS A 456 18.14 7.52 -6.29
CA LYS A 456 17.27 6.32 -6.35
C LYS A 456 17.96 5.15 -7.06
N LYS A 457 18.70 5.42 -8.15
CA LYS A 457 19.45 4.42 -8.91
C LYS A 457 20.57 3.80 -8.08
N CYS A 458 21.34 4.62 -7.35
CA CYS A 458 22.58 4.21 -6.71
C CYS A 458 22.47 4.04 -5.18
N PHE A 459 21.30 4.20 -4.59
CA PHE A 459 21.09 4.19 -3.13
C PHE A 459 21.66 2.94 -2.46
N SER A 460 21.27 1.75 -2.94
CA SER A 460 21.71 0.48 -2.37
C SER A 460 23.24 0.30 -2.49
N LEU A 461 23.83 0.82 -3.58
CA LEU A 461 25.28 0.82 -3.76
C LEU A 461 25.97 1.69 -2.71
N TYR A 462 25.52 2.94 -2.51
CA TYR A 462 26.04 3.82 -1.47
C TYR A 462 25.89 3.25 -0.07
N VAL A 463 24.79 2.58 0.21
CA VAL A 463 24.54 1.96 1.53
C VAL A 463 25.52 0.82 1.81
N LYS A 464 25.80 -0.05 0.86
CA LYS A 464 26.58 -1.29 1.11
C LYS A 464 28.06 -1.20 0.75
N PHE A 465 28.40 -0.46 -0.30
CA PHE A 465 29.80 -0.37 -0.71
C PHE A 465 30.64 0.49 0.24
N PRO A 466 31.94 0.20 0.40
CA PRO A 466 32.84 1.04 1.22
C PRO A 466 33.01 2.43 0.61
N LYS A 467 33.26 3.44 1.45
CA LYS A 467 33.31 4.86 1.03
C LYS A 467 34.40 5.16 -0.01
N ASN A 468 35.48 4.42 -0.02
CA ASN A 468 36.54 4.59 -1.05
C ASN A 468 36.06 4.25 -2.48
N ARG A 469 34.91 3.57 -2.62
CA ARG A 469 34.25 3.28 -3.90
C ARG A 469 33.22 4.34 -4.32
N TRP A 470 32.94 5.32 -3.49
CA TRP A 470 31.89 6.31 -3.77
C TRP A 470 32.13 7.15 -5.01
N LYS A 471 33.39 7.49 -5.35
CA LYS A 471 33.74 8.17 -6.61
C LYS A 471 33.34 7.37 -7.84
N GLU A 472 33.38 6.05 -7.77
CA GLU A 472 32.94 5.16 -8.83
C GLU A 472 31.40 5.15 -8.92
N ILE A 473 30.71 5.15 -7.77
CA ILE A 473 29.25 5.22 -7.71
C ILE A 473 28.75 6.58 -8.23
N GLU A 474 29.42 7.69 -7.93
CA GLU A 474 29.13 9.03 -8.49
C GLU A 474 29.20 9.05 -10.02
N ARG A 475 30.11 8.29 -10.62
CA ARG A 475 30.16 8.12 -12.09
C ARG A 475 28.98 7.27 -12.58
N ALA A 476 28.58 6.26 -11.83
CA ALA A 476 27.41 5.42 -12.12
C ALA A 476 26.08 6.17 -12.00
N GLU A 477 26.00 7.26 -11.22
CA GLU A 477 24.81 8.14 -11.14
C GLU A 477 24.43 8.70 -12.51
N LYS A 478 25.41 8.98 -13.37
CA LYS A 478 25.18 9.61 -14.66
C LYS A 478 24.34 8.70 -15.57
N ASN A 479 23.27 9.29 -16.13
CA ASN A 479 22.40 8.59 -17.08
C ASN A 479 22.92 8.71 -18.52
N ASN A 480 24.13 8.19 -18.74
CA ASN A 480 24.79 8.11 -20.05
C ASN A 480 25.41 6.72 -20.24
N THR A 481 25.98 6.46 -21.42
CA THR A 481 26.54 5.14 -21.76
C THR A 481 27.61 4.68 -20.78
N GLU A 482 28.52 5.58 -20.36
CA GLU A 482 29.60 5.26 -19.42
C GLU A 482 29.03 4.95 -18.02
N GLY A 483 28.18 5.85 -17.47
CA GLY A 483 27.59 5.67 -16.16
C GLY A 483 26.73 4.40 -16.08
N ASN A 484 26.01 4.06 -17.13
CA ASN A 484 25.22 2.83 -17.19
C ASN A 484 26.10 1.57 -17.26
N LYS A 485 27.25 1.60 -17.94
CA LYS A 485 28.22 0.50 -17.91
C LYS A 485 28.79 0.29 -16.50
N ILE A 486 29.20 1.37 -15.83
CA ILE A 486 29.70 1.31 -14.45
C ILE A 486 28.62 0.77 -13.51
N TYR A 487 27.39 1.30 -13.61
CA TYR A 487 26.25 0.82 -12.81
C TYR A 487 26.03 -0.68 -12.98
N LYS A 488 26.08 -1.19 -14.22
CA LYS A 488 25.90 -2.62 -14.48
C LYS A 488 26.95 -3.49 -13.75
N VAL A 489 28.22 -3.10 -13.80
CA VAL A 489 29.31 -3.80 -13.09
C VAL A 489 29.09 -3.78 -11.58
N LEU A 490 28.79 -2.60 -11.02
CA LEU A 490 28.52 -2.45 -9.59
C LEU A 490 27.27 -3.23 -9.15
N LYS A 491 26.24 -3.28 -9.99
CA LYS A 491 25.02 -4.05 -9.74
C LYS A 491 25.32 -5.56 -9.69
N GLU A 492 26.10 -6.08 -10.62
CA GLU A 492 26.50 -7.49 -10.64
C GLU A 492 27.30 -7.84 -9.36
N GLU A 493 28.25 -6.99 -8.97
CA GLU A 493 28.99 -7.15 -7.72
C GLU A 493 28.09 -7.07 -6.49
N TYR A 494 27.09 -6.16 -6.48
CA TYR A 494 26.12 -6.06 -5.38
C TYR A 494 25.28 -7.34 -5.25
N LEU A 495 24.79 -7.86 -6.37
CA LEU A 495 23.99 -9.09 -6.39
C LEU A 495 24.76 -10.30 -5.87
N ASP A 496 26.05 -10.37 -6.16
CA ASP A 496 26.94 -11.44 -5.70
C ASP A 496 27.28 -11.32 -4.20
N LYS A 497 27.71 -10.13 -3.76
CA LYS A 497 28.34 -9.96 -2.44
C LYS A 497 27.39 -9.46 -1.34
N TYR A 498 26.39 -8.66 -1.68
CA TYR A 498 25.58 -7.90 -0.71
C TYR A 498 24.09 -8.22 -0.75
N MET A 499 23.58 -8.74 -1.87
CA MET A 499 22.16 -9.11 -1.95
C MET A 499 21.91 -10.33 -1.06
N PRO A 500 20.92 -10.27 -0.14
CA PRO A 500 20.52 -11.46 0.62
C PRO A 500 20.17 -12.61 -0.32
N LYS A 501 20.60 -13.81 0.02
CA LYS A 501 20.17 -15.01 -0.71
C LYS A 501 18.69 -15.28 -0.41
N PRO A 502 17.94 -15.87 -1.35
CA PRO A 502 16.59 -16.33 -1.07
C PRO A 502 16.59 -17.28 0.12
N ASP A 503 15.66 -17.10 1.05
CA ASP A 503 15.59 -17.93 2.25
C ASP A 503 15.41 -19.40 1.90
N ALA A 504 16.12 -20.29 2.58
CA ALA A 504 16.08 -21.72 2.30
C ALA A 504 14.69 -22.30 2.59
N ASP A 505 14.12 -22.04 3.77
CA ASP A 505 12.78 -22.44 4.15
C ASP A 505 12.18 -21.47 5.19
N PRO A 506 11.10 -20.75 4.85
CA PRO A 506 10.41 -19.89 5.81
C PRO A 506 9.58 -20.67 6.84
N HIS A 507 9.37 -21.99 6.65
CA HIS A 507 8.61 -22.86 7.55
C HIS A 507 9.48 -23.50 8.64
N SER A 508 10.80 -23.32 8.64
CA SER A 508 11.70 -23.82 9.68
C SER A 508 11.57 -23.02 10.98
N PHE A 509 10.39 -23.07 11.59
CA PHE A 509 10.17 -22.54 12.94
C PHE A 509 10.45 -23.65 13.94
N SER A 510 11.63 -23.68 14.53
CA SER A 510 11.89 -24.42 15.75
C SER A 510 11.32 -23.60 16.92
N ALA A 511 10.02 -23.61 17.11
CA ALA A 511 9.39 -23.03 18.29
C ALA A 511 9.10 -24.16 19.29
N GLU A 512 10.03 -24.44 20.19
CA GLU A 512 9.63 -24.98 21.47
C GLU A 512 8.95 -23.86 22.25
N PRO A 513 7.73 -24.07 22.80
CA PRO A 513 7.06 -23.06 23.61
C PRO A 513 7.78 -22.95 24.96
N GLU A 514 8.67 -21.97 25.10
CA GLU A 514 9.16 -21.58 26.41
C GLU A 514 8.01 -20.97 27.23
N ASN A 515 7.89 -21.41 28.49
CA ASN A 515 6.90 -20.90 29.46
C ASN A 515 7.00 -19.38 29.63
N PHE A 516 5.98 -18.65 29.15
CA PHE A 516 5.93 -17.18 29.09
C PHE A 516 5.51 -16.47 30.39
N ASN A 517 5.53 -17.12 31.54
CA ASN A 517 4.90 -16.59 32.76
C ASN A 517 5.70 -15.55 33.57
N THR A 518 6.83 -15.06 33.09
CA THR A 518 7.57 -14.03 33.83
C THR A 518 8.06 -12.93 32.92
N VAL A 519 7.35 -11.84 32.80
CA VAL A 519 7.82 -10.43 32.70
C VAL A 519 6.63 -9.46 32.39
N ALA A 520 5.81 -9.20 33.40
CA ALA A 520 4.64 -8.29 33.25
C ALA A 520 4.94 -6.79 33.53
N ASN A 521 6.16 -6.41 33.92
CA ASN A 521 6.37 -5.09 34.56
C ASN A 521 7.12 -4.00 33.77
N SER A 522 7.58 -4.24 32.54
CA SER A 522 8.31 -3.21 31.79
C SER A 522 7.49 -2.45 30.72
N ASN A 523 6.21 -2.75 30.57
CA ASN A 523 5.40 -2.29 29.42
C ASN A 523 4.47 -1.09 29.69
N ARG A 524 4.53 -0.46 30.88
CA ARG A 524 3.73 0.74 31.17
C ARG A 524 4.07 1.97 30.32
N ILE A 525 5.31 2.04 29.81
CA ILE A 525 5.80 3.22 29.08
C ILE A 525 5.20 3.31 27.65
N LEU A 526 5.03 2.17 26.95
CA LEU A 526 4.47 2.21 25.58
C LEU A 526 2.97 2.52 25.56
N ASN A 527 2.22 2.08 26.57
CA ASN A 527 0.79 2.35 26.67
C ASN A 527 0.50 3.81 27.03
N SER A 528 1.40 4.50 27.79
CA SER A 528 1.26 5.93 28.08
C SER A 528 1.51 6.78 26.83
N GLU A 529 2.53 6.44 26.02
CA GLU A 529 2.82 7.18 24.79
C GLU A 529 1.78 6.98 23.67
N LEU A 530 1.20 5.78 23.54
CA LEU A 530 0.10 5.51 22.61
C LEU A 530 -1.22 6.17 23.05
N ASN A 531 -1.46 6.25 24.35
CA ASN A 531 -2.64 6.93 24.90
C ASN A 531 -2.53 8.47 24.85
N GLU A 532 -1.33 9.04 25.00
CA GLU A 532 -1.10 10.49 24.82
C GLU A 532 -1.36 10.94 23.36
N PHE A 533 -1.19 10.06 22.37
CA PHE A 533 -1.50 10.36 20.96
C PHE A 533 -2.97 10.08 20.58
N GLY A 534 -3.71 9.35 21.40
CA GLY A 534 -5.14 9.02 21.20
C GLY A 534 -6.12 9.87 21.98
N SER A 535 -5.67 10.68 22.94
CA SER A 535 -6.49 11.55 23.79
C SER A 535 -6.01 13.00 23.72
N THR A 536 -6.25 13.66 22.61
CA THR A 536 -6.39 15.13 22.62
C THR A 536 -7.83 15.39 22.24
N ASP A 537 -8.58 15.85 23.21
CA ASP A 537 -9.91 16.43 23.07
C ASP A 537 -9.99 17.48 21.95
#